data_41d0f9439dcbdbf46cd063e32054df78
#
_entry.id   41d0f9439dcbdbf46cd063e32054df78
#
_cell.length_a   1.000
_cell.length_b   1.000
_cell.length_c   1.000
_cell.angle_alpha   90.00
_cell.angle_beta   90.00
_cell.angle_gamma   90.00
#
_symmetry.space_group_name_H-M   'P 1'
#
loop_
_entity.id
_entity.type
_entity.pdbx_description
1 polymer ?
#
loop_
_entity_poly.entity_id
_entity_poly.type
_entity_poly.pdbx_seq_one_letter_code
_entity_poly.pdbx_strand_id
1 'polypeptide(L)'
;MTDWRTLSARASLASHRLIGWIYWDPTGIRLFTELGVPNGLGYYITTRSAPLANAGNDVVTAAFYTIREEFINLCLDVARQHTTFEEAYRVRNEAVVAGLQEYAPEIVNELGALASQLWAAADSLPIAGHTVYAAHKAWPRNEDNPVLSAWLAVNCIREWRGDTHFAILASEDISGVQAGLLHDAYLGYPGDWIPRSRGADDAQLEEAWNVLDARGFVTDGRINEAGLAYR
;
A
#
# COMPACT_ATOMS: atom_id res chain seq x y z
N MET A 1 30.53 -11.63 6.01
CA MET A 1 30.02 -10.43 5.29
C MET A 1 28.50 -10.52 5.31
N THR A 2 27.79 -9.49 5.68
CA THR A 2 26.33 -9.50 5.76
C THR A 2 25.76 -9.59 4.34
N ASP A 3 24.92 -10.58 4.08
CA ASP A 3 24.17 -10.67 2.81
C ASP A 3 22.98 -9.69 2.86
N TRP A 4 23.25 -8.46 2.44
CA TRP A 4 22.26 -7.37 2.42
C TRP A 4 21.08 -7.65 1.50
N ARG A 5 21.29 -8.40 0.41
CA ARG A 5 20.21 -8.75 -0.53
C ARG A 5 19.18 -9.67 0.13
N THR A 6 19.64 -10.75 0.74
CA THR A 6 18.76 -11.67 1.48
C THR A 6 18.09 -11.00 2.68
N LEU A 7 18.83 -10.19 3.44
CA LEU A 7 18.28 -9.47 4.58
C LEU A 7 17.20 -8.48 4.17
N SER A 8 17.43 -7.69 3.12
CA SER A 8 16.48 -6.72 2.58
C SER A 8 15.21 -7.40 2.04
N ALA A 9 15.35 -8.52 1.33
CA ALA A 9 14.20 -9.29 0.85
C ALA A 9 13.35 -9.83 1.99
N ARG A 10 13.97 -10.36 3.05
CA ARG A 10 13.26 -10.84 4.25
C ARG A 10 12.55 -9.72 4.98
N ALA A 11 13.21 -8.58 5.19
CA ALA A 11 12.62 -7.41 5.84
C ALA A 11 11.44 -6.84 5.03
N SER A 12 11.56 -6.80 3.71
CA SER A 12 10.47 -6.38 2.80
C SER A 12 9.26 -7.31 2.92
N LEU A 13 9.46 -8.62 2.92
CA LEU A 13 8.38 -9.60 3.07
C LEU A 13 7.71 -9.48 4.44
N ALA A 14 8.50 -9.36 5.52
CA ALA A 14 7.98 -9.20 6.87
C ALA A 14 7.15 -7.92 7.01
N SER A 15 7.65 -6.79 6.53
CA SER A 15 6.92 -5.52 6.55
C SER A 15 5.64 -5.57 5.72
N HIS A 16 5.67 -6.23 4.56
CA HIS A 16 4.48 -6.40 3.73
C HIS A 16 3.39 -7.22 4.44
N ARG A 17 3.77 -8.32 5.09
CA ARG A 17 2.83 -9.15 5.85
C ARG A 17 2.27 -8.42 7.07
N LEU A 18 3.12 -7.69 7.80
CA LEU A 18 2.71 -6.94 8.99
C LEU A 18 1.74 -5.79 8.66
N ILE A 19 1.84 -5.19 7.46
CA ILE A 19 1.05 -4.01 7.09
C ILE A 19 -0.11 -4.36 6.15
N GLY A 20 0.09 -5.26 5.18
CA GLY A 20 -0.82 -5.42 4.04
C GLY A 20 -2.23 -5.90 4.38
N TRP A 21 -2.38 -6.72 5.41
CA TRP A 21 -3.66 -7.31 5.80
C TRP A 21 -4.72 -6.28 6.20
N ILE A 22 -4.30 -5.14 6.81
CA ILE A 22 -5.23 -4.13 7.35
C ILE A 22 -6.18 -3.56 6.29
N TYR A 23 -5.74 -3.47 5.05
CA TYR A 23 -6.54 -2.88 3.98
C TYR A 23 -7.70 -3.77 3.51
N TRP A 24 -7.71 -5.02 3.94
CA TRP A 24 -8.74 -6.02 3.65
C TRP A 24 -9.40 -6.56 4.93
N ASP A 25 -9.04 -6.00 6.08
CA ASP A 25 -9.54 -6.42 7.38
C ASP A 25 -11.04 -6.15 7.52
N PRO A 26 -11.86 -7.16 7.84
CA PRO A 26 -13.30 -6.98 8.00
C PRO A 26 -13.67 -5.99 9.12
N THR A 27 -12.90 -5.96 10.20
CA THR A 27 -13.12 -5.02 11.31
C THR A 27 -12.85 -3.59 10.87
N GLY A 28 -11.75 -3.36 10.14
CA GLY A 28 -11.43 -2.05 9.58
C GLY A 28 -12.49 -1.55 8.59
N ILE A 29 -12.93 -2.42 7.68
CA ILE A 29 -13.99 -2.11 6.72
C ILE A 29 -15.32 -1.80 7.45
N ARG A 30 -15.67 -2.58 8.48
CA ARG A 30 -16.88 -2.35 9.30
C ARG A 30 -16.80 -1.00 10.01
N LEU A 31 -15.71 -0.70 10.71
CA LEU A 31 -15.53 0.57 11.41
C LEU A 31 -15.60 1.76 10.46
N PHE A 32 -15.03 1.63 9.27
CA PHE A 32 -15.10 2.66 8.24
C PHE A 32 -16.52 2.83 7.69
N THR A 33 -17.28 1.73 7.55
CA THR A 33 -18.71 1.78 7.19
C THR A 33 -19.54 2.48 8.25
N GLU A 34 -19.22 2.28 9.53
CA GLU A 34 -19.90 2.93 10.66
C GLU A 34 -19.70 4.47 10.69
N LEU A 35 -18.66 4.99 10.01
CA LEU A 35 -18.52 6.43 9.75
C LEU A 35 -19.54 6.97 8.72
N GLY A 36 -20.36 6.10 8.15
CA GLY A 36 -21.39 6.43 7.17
C GLY A 36 -20.97 6.17 5.72
N VAL A 37 -19.75 5.67 5.46
CA VAL A 37 -19.28 5.38 4.11
C VAL A 37 -19.94 4.10 3.59
N PRO A 38 -20.73 4.17 2.47
CA PRO A 38 -21.49 3.03 1.99
C PRO A 38 -20.61 1.80 1.70
N ASN A 39 -20.93 0.67 2.35
CA ASN A 39 -20.24 -0.63 2.18
C ASN A 39 -18.72 -0.58 2.36
N GLY A 40 -18.18 0.41 3.08
CA GLY A 40 -16.75 0.60 3.26
C GLY A 40 -16.01 0.94 1.97
N LEU A 41 -16.71 1.52 0.98
CA LEU A 41 -16.14 1.84 -0.32
C LEU A 41 -14.88 2.71 -0.16
N GLY A 42 -13.79 2.24 -0.76
CA GLY A 42 -12.52 2.97 -0.74
C GLY A 42 -11.76 2.92 0.59
N TYR A 43 -12.10 2.03 1.52
CA TYR A 43 -11.38 1.87 2.79
C TYR A 43 -9.86 1.84 2.61
N TYR A 44 -9.36 1.00 1.70
CA TYR A 44 -7.92 0.93 1.39
C TYR A 44 -7.35 2.27 0.93
N ILE A 45 -7.98 2.90 -0.05
CA ILE A 45 -7.48 4.15 -0.65
C ILE A 45 -7.55 5.27 0.37
N THR A 46 -8.72 5.49 0.99
CA THR A 46 -8.96 6.58 1.92
C THR A 46 -8.04 6.50 3.14
N THR A 47 -7.95 5.34 3.78
CA THR A 47 -7.17 5.23 5.02
C THR A 47 -5.66 5.23 4.79
N ARG A 48 -5.20 4.77 3.62
CA ARG A 48 -3.79 4.85 3.25
C ARG A 48 -3.38 6.25 2.82
N SER A 49 -4.24 6.95 2.07
CA SER A 49 -3.94 8.31 1.62
C SER A 49 -4.29 9.39 2.64
N ALA A 50 -4.94 9.05 3.75
CA ALA A 50 -5.42 10.02 4.73
C ALA A 50 -4.40 11.13 5.08
N PRO A 51 -3.11 10.84 5.34
CA PRO A 51 -2.12 11.89 5.61
C PRO A 51 -1.86 12.86 4.45
N LEU A 52 -2.23 12.49 3.23
CA LEU A 52 -1.99 13.27 2.01
C LEU A 52 -3.27 13.87 1.42
N ALA A 53 -4.44 13.30 1.74
CA ALA A 53 -5.69 13.55 1.05
C ALA A 53 -6.21 14.99 1.15
N ASN A 54 -5.82 15.73 2.19
CA ASN A 54 -6.14 17.15 2.32
C ASN A 54 -5.41 18.05 1.30
N ALA A 55 -4.36 17.55 0.63
CA ALA A 55 -3.69 18.25 -0.46
C ALA A 55 -4.43 18.16 -1.80
N GLY A 56 -5.49 17.34 -1.88
CA GLY A 56 -6.34 17.17 -3.06
C GLY A 56 -6.15 15.83 -3.76
N ASN A 57 -7.16 15.46 -4.57
CA ASN A 57 -7.20 14.16 -5.26
C ASN A 57 -6.03 13.97 -6.23
N ASP A 58 -5.69 15.01 -6.99
CA ASP A 58 -4.59 14.97 -7.97
C ASP A 58 -3.26 14.63 -7.30
N VAL A 59 -3.03 15.15 -6.09
CA VAL A 59 -1.81 14.86 -5.32
C VAL A 59 -1.79 13.39 -4.87
N VAL A 60 -2.94 12.86 -4.45
CA VAL A 60 -3.06 11.43 -4.11
C VAL A 60 -2.87 10.56 -5.35
N THR A 61 -3.47 10.92 -6.48
CA THR A 61 -3.31 10.21 -7.76
C THR A 61 -1.85 10.17 -8.19
N ALA A 62 -1.17 11.30 -8.17
CA ALA A 62 0.26 11.38 -8.50
C ALA A 62 1.14 10.53 -7.57
N ALA A 63 0.79 10.44 -6.29
CA ALA A 63 1.53 9.66 -5.30
C ALA A 63 1.21 8.15 -5.34
N PHE A 64 0.02 7.76 -5.84
CA PHE A 64 -0.44 6.37 -5.85
C PHE A 64 -0.33 5.68 -7.20
N TYR A 65 0.50 6.11 -8.04
CA TYR A 65 0.89 5.70 -9.39
C TYR A 65 0.17 4.47 -10.00
N THR A 66 -0.07 3.41 -9.21
CA THR A 66 -0.64 2.14 -9.67
C THR A 66 -2.15 2.01 -9.47
N ILE A 67 -2.82 3.07 -9.02
CA ILE A 67 -4.27 3.09 -8.81
C ILE A 67 -4.88 4.06 -9.80
N ARG A 68 -5.98 3.66 -10.42
CA ARG A 68 -6.67 4.46 -11.43
C ARG A 68 -7.22 5.76 -10.81
N GLU A 69 -7.02 6.87 -11.52
CA GLU A 69 -7.41 8.21 -11.08
C GLU A 69 -8.90 8.29 -10.72
N GLU A 70 -9.78 7.82 -11.61
CA GLU A 70 -11.22 7.88 -11.39
C GLU A 70 -11.65 7.07 -10.16
N PHE A 71 -10.92 5.99 -9.85
CA PHE A 71 -11.20 5.20 -8.67
C PHE A 71 -10.71 5.90 -7.40
N ILE A 72 -9.56 6.57 -7.44
CA ILE A 72 -9.11 7.44 -6.33
C ILE A 72 -10.12 8.56 -6.10
N ASN A 73 -10.52 9.27 -7.15
CA ASN A 73 -11.48 10.36 -7.07
C ASN A 73 -12.80 9.88 -6.44
N LEU A 74 -13.36 8.79 -6.95
CA LEU A 74 -14.59 8.21 -6.39
C LEU A 74 -14.45 7.92 -4.89
N CYS A 75 -13.39 7.24 -4.47
CA CYS A 75 -13.19 6.85 -3.09
C CYS A 75 -13.04 8.05 -2.15
N LEU A 76 -12.23 9.04 -2.54
CA LEU A 76 -11.99 10.22 -1.70
C LEU A 76 -13.19 11.15 -1.64
N ASP A 77 -13.91 11.32 -2.76
CA ASP A 77 -15.11 12.17 -2.80
C ASP A 77 -16.25 11.57 -2.00
N VAL A 78 -16.45 10.26 -2.06
CA VAL A 78 -17.42 9.57 -1.20
C VAL A 78 -17.02 9.71 0.27
N ALA A 79 -15.74 9.49 0.61
CA ALA A 79 -15.28 9.63 1.98
C ALA A 79 -15.54 11.03 2.54
N ARG A 80 -15.25 12.10 1.79
CA ARG A 80 -15.50 13.50 2.22
C ARG A 80 -16.97 13.83 2.50
N GLN A 81 -17.90 13.10 1.88
CA GLN A 81 -19.34 13.29 2.13
C GLN A 81 -19.78 12.73 3.47
N HIS A 82 -19.02 11.82 4.07
CA HIS A 82 -19.43 11.05 5.24
C HIS A 82 -18.51 11.19 6.44
N THR A 83 -17.24 11.48 6.24
CA THR A 83 -16.23 11.48 7.31
C THR A 83 -15.06 12.43 7.02
N THR A 84 -14.15 12.56 7.97
CA THR A 84 -12.86 13.20 7.76
C THR A 84 -11.76 12.19 7.54
N PHE A 85 -10.63 12.61 6.97
CA PHE A 85 -9.48 11.72 6.78
C PHE A 85 -8.82 11.33 8.10
N GLU A 86 -8.89 12.20 9.11
CA GLU A 86 -8.45 11.94 10.48
C GLU A 86 -9.27 10.81 11.12
N GLU A 87 -10.59 10.83 10.97
CA GLU A 87 -11.47 9.77 11.47
C GLU A 87 -11.26 8.45 10.72
N ALA A 88 -11.11 8.49 9.40
CA ALA A 88 -10.78 7.33 8.60
C ALA A 88 -9.46 6.68 9.05
N TYR A 89 -8.45 7.51 9.34
CA TYR A 89 -7.16 7.05 9.85
C TYR A 89 -7.27 6.48 11.27
N ARG A 90 -8.09 7.11 12.13
CA ARG A 90 -8.33 6.67 13.50
C ARG A 90 -8.94 5.26 13.53
N VAL A 91 -10.03 5.04 12.77
CA VAL A 91 -10.69 3.72 12.75
C VAL A 91 -9.80 2.64 12.15
N ARG A 92 -8.94 2.96 11.16
CA ARG A 92 -7.91 2.03 10.69
C ARG A 92 -6.94 1.67 11.83
N ASN A 93 -6.48 2.65 12.60
CA ASN A 93 -5.56 2.41 13.70
C ASN A 93 -6.19 1.56 14.81
N GLU A 94 -7.48 1.74 15.09
CA GLU A 94 -8.25 0.86 15.98
C GLU A 94 -8.27 -0.58 15.47
N ALA A 95 -8.56 -0.76 14.18
CA ALA A 95 -8.55 -2.07 13.54
C ALA A 95 -7.15 -2.72 13.56
N VAL A 96 -6.07 -1.93 13.41
CA VAL A 96 -4.70 -2.42 13.54
C VAL A 96 -4.46 -3.02 14.91
N VAL A 97 -4.82 -2.30 15.98
CA VAL A 97 -4.60 -2.79 17.36
C VAL A 97 -5.43 -4.05 17.63
N ALA A 98 -6.70 -4.04 17.25
CA ALA A 98 -7.59 -5.18 17.43
C ALA A 98 -7.11 -6.40 16.64
N GLY A 99 -6.77 -6.22 15.37
CA GLY A 99 -6.34 -7.32 14.52
C GLY A 99 -4.97 -7.89 14.89
N LEU A 100 -4.02 -7.09 15.33
CA LEU A 100 -2.75 -7.62 15.86
C LEU A 100 -2.99 -8.49 17.09
N GLN A 101 -3.89 -8.08 17.97
CA GLN A 101 -4.25 -8.86 19.16
C GLN A 101 -4.99 -10.15 18.80
N GLU A 102 -5.77 -10.17 17.72
CA GLU A 102 -6.54 -11.32 17.28
C GLU A 102 -5.71 -12.31 16.46
N TYR A 103 -4.94 -11.79 15.46
CA TYR A 103 -4.29 -12.63 14.45
C TYR A 103 -2.84 -13.02 14.81
N ALA A 104 -2.18 -12.21 15.66
CA ALA A 104 -0.78 -12.42 16.01
C ALA A 104 -0.47 -11.94 17.44
N PRO A 105 -1.21 -12.39 18.47
CA PRO A 105 -1.04 -11.93 19.85
C PRO A 105 0.37 -12.17 20.39
N GLU A 106 1.07 -13.19 19.88
CA GLU A 106 2.42 -13.55 20.31
C GLU A 106 3.48 -12.49 19.96
N ILE A 107 3.26 -11.67 18.94
CA ILE A 107 4.24 -10.64 18.56
C ILE A 107 3.96 -9.27 19.16
N VAL A 108 2.79 -9.03 19.77
CA VAL A 108 2.34 -7.69 20.20
C VAL A 108 3.34 -7.02 21.13
N ASN A 109 3.79 -7.73 22.16
CA ASN A 109 4.72 -7.18 23.14
C ASN A 109 6.12 -6.92 22.54
N GLU A 110 6.62 -7.86 21.75
CA GLU A 110 7.94 -7.71 21.09
C GLU A 110 7.91 -6.59 20.07
N LEU A 111 6.85 -6.49 19.28
CA LEU A 111 6.67 -5.41 18.31
C LEU A 111 6.64 -4.05 19.01
N GLY A 112 5.86 -3.91 20.09
CA GLY A 112 5.80 -2.67 20.88
C GLY A 112 7.15 -2.28 21.47
N ALA A 113 7.95 -3.25 21.95
CA ALA A 113 9.28 -3.00 22.47
C ALA A 113 10.27 -2.46 21.43
N LEU A 114 10.01 -2.71 20.14
CA LEU A 114 10.83 -2.24 19.03
C LEU A 114 10.47 -0.83 18.53
N ALA A 115 9.40 -0.19 19.04
CA ALA A 115 8.87 1.07 18.52
C ALA A 115 9.94 2.16 18.31
N SER A 116 10.77 2.43 19.34
CA SER A 116 11.83 3.45 19.25
C SER A 116 12.87 3.11 18.17
N GLN A 117 13.26 1.85 18.03
CA GLN A 117 14.23 1.41 17.02
C GLN A 117 13.66 1.51 15.60
N LEU A 118 12.39 1.15 15.44
CA LEU A 118 11.68 1.24 14.16
C LEU A 118 11.50 2.70 13.73
N TRP A 119 11.16 3.60 14.67
CA TRP A 119 11.12 5.03 14.37
C TRP A 119 12.49 5.61 14.05
N ALA A 120 13.55 5.21 14.76
CA ALA A 120 14.91 5.63 14.40
C ALA A 120 15.28 5.20 12.98
N ALA A 121 14.90 3.98 12.56
CA ALA A 121 15.09 3.51 11.20
C ALA A 121 14.24 4.32 10.20
N ALA A 122 12.95 4.52 10.47
CA ALA A 122 12.08 5.33 9.62
C ALA A 122 12.59 6.77 9.49
N ASP A 123 13.01 7.40 10.58
CA ASP A 123 13.50 8.77 10.59
C ASP A 123 14.81 8.98 9.85
N SER A 124 15.62 7.95 9.71
CA SER A 124 16.89 7.98 8.95
C SER A 124 16.69 8.03 7.42
N LEU A 125 15.49 7.73 6.93
CA LEU A 125 15.23 7.67 5.50
C LEU A 125 15.06 9.09 4.90
N PRO A 126 15.58 9.33 3.68
CA PRO A 126 15.43 10.63 3.02
C PRO A 126 13.98 10.88 2.58
N ILE A 127 13.54 12.13 2.71
CA ILE A 127 12.18 12.56 2.33
C ILE A 127 12.09 12.89 0.83
N ALA A 128 13.16 13.40 0.23
CA ALA A 128 13.14 13.86 -1.16
C ALA A 128 12.70 12.74 -2.11
N GLY A 129 11.66 13.01 -2.91
CA GLY A 129 11.08 12.05 -3.85
C GLY A 129 10.13 11.00 -3.21
N HIS A 130 9.83 11.10 -1.90
CA HIS A 130 9.04 10.12 -1.17
C HIS A 130 7.79 10.77 -0.55
N THR A 131 6.78 11.02 -1.36
CA THR A 131 5.60 11.84 -1.01
C THR A 131 4.70 11.15 0.01
N VAL A 132 4.36 9.88 -0.19
CA VAL A 132 3.49 9.14 0.73
C VAL A 132 4.18 8.92 2.08
N TYR A 133 5.45 8.52 2.04
CA TYR A 133 6.26 8.40 3.25
C TYR A 133 6.34 9.72 4.03
N ALA A 134 6.62 10.84 3.36
CA ALA A 134 6.72 12.15 4.01
C ALA A 134 5.43 12.54 4.72
N ALA A 135 4.28 12.31 4.08
CA ALA A 135 2.97 12.56 4.66
C ALA A 135 2.71 11.69 5.90
N HIS A 136 2.97 10.39 5.82
CA HIS A 136 2.83 9.48 6.96
C HIS A 136 3.77 9.81 8.12
N LYS A 137 5.01 10.19 7.82
CA LYS A 137 6.02 10.58 8.82
C LYS A 137 5.60 11.82 9.61
N ALA A 138 4.85 12.72 8.99
CA ALA A 138 4.36 13.96 9.60
C ALA A 138 3.13 13.76 10.51
N TRP A 139 2.48 12.60 10.46
CA TRP A 139 1.28 12.31 11.24
C TRP A 139 1.59 11.73 12.62
N PRO A 140 0.61 11.76 13.58
CA PRO A 140 0.81 11.34 14.95
C PRO A 140 1.34 9.91 15.08
N ARG A 141 2.38 9.74 15.91
CA ARG A 141 3.07 8.45 16.12
C ARG A 141 2.36 7.52 17.09
N ASN A 142 1.35 8.04 17.82
CA ASN A 142 0.59 7.30 18.84
C ASN A 142 1.51 6.66 19.91
N GLU A 143 2.38 7.45 20.51
CA GLU A 143 3.42 6.99 21.45
C GLU A 143 2.83 6.34 22.71
N ASP A 144 1.59 6.70 23.10
CA ASP A 144 0.86 6.09 24.21
C ASP A 144 0.46 4.62 23.96
N ASN A 145 0.52 4.16 22.70
CA ASN A 145 0.27 2.78 22.30
C ASN A 145 1.50 2.22 21.56
N PRO A 146 2.42 1.56 22.27
CA PRO A 146 3.69 1.12 21.69
C PRO A 146 3.56 0.18 20.48
N VAL A 147 2.57 -0.73 20.47
CA VAL A 147 2.37 -1.66 19.36
C VAL A 147 1.87 -0.93 18.11
N LEU A 148 0.93 0.01 18.27
CA LEU A 148 0.49 0.85 17.17
C LEU A 148 1.61 1.76 16.68
N SER A 149 2.36 2.37 17.57
CA SER A 149 3.51 3.21 17.24
C SER A 149 4.54 2.43 16.40
N ALA A 150 4.88 1.21 16.81
CA ALA A 150 5.77 0.33 16.06
C ALA A 150 5.22 -0.02 14.66
N TRP A 151 3.93 -0.34 14.58
CA TRP A 151 3.26 -0.63 13.32
C TRP A 151 3.30 0.58 12.36
N LEU A 152 3.05 1.79 12.89
CA LEU A 152 3.12 3.03 12.11
C LEU A 152 4.53 3.31 11.59
N ALA A 153 5.56 3.04 12.37
CA ALA A 153 6.95 3.17 11.93
C ALA A 153 7.26 2.21 10.77
N VAL A 154 6.84 0.94 10.87
CA VAL A 154 6.98 -0.04 9.77
C VAL A 154 6.17 0.39 8.54
N ASN A 155 4.97 0.95 8.75
CA ASN A 155 4.18 1.49 7.64
C ASN A 155 4.91 2.65 6.93
N CYS A 156 5.55 3.57 7.66
CA CYS A 156 6.38 4.62 7.06
C CYS A 156 7.51 4.04 6.20
N ILE A 157 8.24 3.04 6.69
CA ILE A 157 9.30 2.37 5.93
C ILE A 157 8.72 1.69 4.66
N ARG A 158 7.55 1.06 4.78
CA ARG A 158 6.85 0.46 3.66
C ARG A 158 6.43 1.50 2.61
N GLU A 159 5.92 2.66 3.03
CA GLU A 159 5.56 3.73 2.09
C GLU A 159 6.80 4.35 1.43
N TRP A 160 7.92 4.50 2.13
CA TRP A 160 9.18 4.91 1.53
C TRP A 160 9.63 3.95 0.41
N ARG A 161 9.54 2.64 0.66
CA ARG A 161 9.80 1.63 -0.38
C ARG A 161 8.79 1.71 -1.53
N GLY A 162 7.51 1.99 -1.21
CA GLY A 162 6.44 2.17 -2.19
C GLY A 162 6.73 3.34 -3.14
N ASP A 163 7.09 4.49 -2.59
CA ASP A 163 7.47 5.67 -3.38
C ASP A 163 8.68 5.38 -4.29
N THR A 164 9.70 4.69 -3.76
CA THR A 164 10.85 4.24 -4.55
C THR A 164 10.43 3.33 -5.69
N HIS A 165 9.54 2.36 -5.41
CA HIS A 165 9.02 1.45 -6.44
C HIS A 165 8.28 2.20 -7.55
N PHE A 166 7.45 3.18 -7.21
CA PHE A 166 6.73 3.99 -8.20
C PHE A 166 7.67 4.84 -9.06
N ALA A 167 8.73 5.39 -8.47
CA ALA A 167 9.76 6.10 -9.22
C ALA A 167 10.49 5.18 -10.23
N ILE A 168 10.77 3.94 -9.84
CA ILE A 168 11.36 2.94 -10.74
C ILE A 168 10.38 2.60 -11.87
N LEU A 169 9.11 2.30 -11.56
CA LEU A 169 8.11 2.01 -12.59
C LEU A 169 7.99 3.14 -13.61
N ALA A 170 7.96 4.39 -13.13
CA ALA A 170 7.88 5.57 -14.00
C ALA A 170 9.14 5.72 -14.88
N SER A 171 10.34 5.45 -14.35
CA SER A 171 11.60 5.54 -15.11
C SER A 171 11.75 4.44 -16.17
N GLU A 172 11.13 3.28 -15.94
CA GLU A 172 11.12 2.13 -16.85
C GLU A 172 9.93 2.13 -17.82
N ASP A 173 9.11 3.16 -17.79
CA ASP A 173 7.89 3.27 -18.60
C ASP A 173 6.95 2.05 -18.43
N ILE A 174 6.78 1.63 -17.17
CA ILE A 174 5.86 0.56 -16.78
C ILE A 174 4.62 1.17 -16.13
N SER A 175 3.47 1.02 -16.73
CA SER A 175 2.21 1.50 -16.15
C SER A 175 1.82 0.74 -14.88
N GLY A 176 0.93 1.33 -14.08
CA GLY A 176 0.39 0.68 -12.89
C GLY A 176 -0.32 -0.65 -13.19
N VAL A 177 -0.99 -0.75 -14.34
CA VAL A 177 -1.68 -1.97 -14.77
C VAL A 177 -0.67 -3.06 -15.15
N GLN A 178 0.36 -2.71 -15.94
CA GLN A 178 1.44 -3.64 -16.29
C GLN A 178 2.18 -4.16 -15.05
N ALA A 179 2.50 -3.28 -14.11
CA ALA A 179 3.11 -3.66 -12.84
C ALA A 179 2.22 -4.61 -12.03
N GLY A 180 0.90 -4.40 -12.06
CA GLY A 180 -0.09 -5.28 -11.45
C GLY A 180 -0.10 -6.67 -12.07
N LEU A 181 -0.12 -6.78 -13.40
CA LEU A 181 -0.08 -8.05 -14.13
C LEU A 181 1.21 -8.85 -13.85
N LEU A 182 2.36 -8.18 -13.87
CA LEU A 182 3.63 -8.81 -13.52
C LEU A 182 3.64 -9.32 -12.06
N HIS A 183 2.99 -8.58 -11.16
CA HIS A 183 2.91 -8.97 -9.76
C HIS A 183 1.94 -10.14 -9.53
N ASP A 184 0.78 -10.14 -10.18
CA ASP A 184 -0.17 -11.26 -10.17
C ASP A 184 0.48 -12.56 -10.65
N ALA A 185 1.21 -12.49 -11.76
CA ALA A 185 1.93 -13.64 -12.29
C ALA A 185 2.98 -14.19 -11.32
N TYR A 186 3.70 -13.31 -10.62
CA TYR A 186 4.68 -13.71 -9.61
C TYR A 186 4.03 -14.37 -8.39
N LEU A 187 2.88 -13.86 -7.93
CA LEU A 187 2.17 -14.40 -6.78
C LEU A 187 1.26 -15.58 -7.13
N GLY A 188 0.99 -15.81 -8.42
CA GLY A 188 0.04 -16.82 -8.89
C GLY A 188 -1.42 -16.43 -8.63
N TYR A 189 -1.75 -15.12 -8.59
CA TYR A 189 -3.11 -14.67 -8.43
C TYR A 189 -3.88 -14.83 -9.75
N PRO A 190 -5.15 -15.27 -9.70
CA PRO A 190 -5.98 -15.45 -10.88
C PRO A 190 -6.66 -14.14 -11.31
N GLY A 191 -6.99 -14.03 -12.61
CA GLY A 191 -7.98 -13.09 -13.12
C GLY A 191 -7.60 -11.62 -13.05
N ASP A 192 -6.33 -11.29 -13.18
CA ASP A 192 -5.85 -9.90 -13.15
C ASP A 192 -6.29 -9.16 -11.88
N TRP A 193 -6.22 -9.86 -10.74
CA TRP A 193 -6.81 -9.40 -9.49
C TRP A 193 -6.23 -8.07 -8.99
N ILE A 194 -4.90 -7.91 -9.05
CA ILE A 194 -4.24 -6.68 -8.55
C ILE A 194 -4.66 -5.46 -9.37
N PRO A 195 -4.53 -5.42 -10.71
CA PRO A 195 -4.95 -4.25 -11.47
C PRO A 195 -6.46 -4.00 -11.36
N ARG A 196 -7.30 -5.04 -11.35
CA ARG A 196 -8.75 -4.88 -11.17
C ARG A 196 -9.11 -4.30 -9.81
N SER A 197 -8.45 -4.73 -8.75
CA SER A 197 -8.63 -4.18 -7.39
C SER A 197 -8.23 -2.71 -7.27
N ARG A 198 -7.49 -2.19 -8.26
CA ARG A 198 -7.04 -0.80 -8.37
C ARG A 198 -7.83 0.01 -9.40
N GLY A 199 -8.93 -0.54 -9.90
CA GLY A 199 -9.86 0.12 -10.79
C GLY A 199 -9.57 -0.03 -12.29
N ALA A 200 -8.62 -0.89 -12.70
CA ALA A 200 -8.39 -1.14 -14.12
C ALA A 200 -9.61 -1.78 -14.79
N ASP A 201 -9.99 -1.26 -15.95
CA ASP A 201 -11.03 -1.82 -16.82
C ASP A 201 -10.44 -2.78 -17.88
N ASP A 202 -11.34 -3.41 -18.66
CA ASP A 202 -10.93 -4.40 -19.64
C ASP A 202 -10.07 -3.79 -20.76
N ALA A 203 -10.32 -2.55 -21.19
CA ALA A 203 -9.53 -1.89 -22.21
C ALA A 203 -8.10 -1.60 -21.75
N GLN A 204 -7.95 -1.16 -20.51
CA GLN A 204 -6.63 -0.92 -19.91
C GLN A 204 -5.85 -2.23 -19.70
N LEU A 205 -6.54 -3.32 -19.36
CA LEU A 205 -5.92 -4.64 -19.27
C LEU A 205 -5.45 -5.14 -20.63
N GLU A 206 -6.29 -5.05 -21.66
CA GLU A 206 -5.92 -5.43 -23.03
C GLU A 206 -4.71 -4.66 -23.53
N GLU A 207 -4.69 -3.33 -23.33
CA GLU A 207 -3.53 -2.49 -23.70
C GLU A 207 -2.26 -2.91 -22.93
N ALA A 208 -2.39 -3.14 -21.62
CA ALA A 208 -1.25 -3.55 -20.81
C ALA A 208 -0.68 -4.91 -21.23
N TRP A 209 -1.53 -5.88 -21.54
CA TRP A 209 -1.10 -7.18 -22.08
C TRP A 209 -0.39 -7.02 -23.41
N ASN A 210 -0.92 -6.20 -24.34
CA ASN A 210 -0.31 -5.94 -25.64
C ASN A 210 1.10 -5.31 -25.50
N VAL A 211 1.27 -4.36 -24.59
CA VAL A 211 2.58 -3.74 -24.33
C VAL A 211 3.57 -4.73 -23.71
N LEU A 212 3.13 -5.56 -22.77
CA LEU A 212 4.00 -6.59 -22.16
C LEU A 212 4.40 -7.66 -23.19
N ASP A 213 3.50 -8.03 -24.11
CA ASP A 213 3.80 -8.94 -25.22
C ASP A 213 4.83 -8.33 -26.18
N ALA A 214 4.64 -7.08 -26.58
CA ALA A 214 5.59 -6.35 -27.42
C ALA A 214 6.98 -6.20 -26.79
N ARG A 215 7.08 -6.22 -25.46
CA ARG A 215 8.35 -6.25 -24.71
C ARG A 215 8.96 -7.66 -24.62
N GLY A 216 8.29 -8.68 -25.10
CA GLY A 216 8.74 -10.06 -25.02
C GLY A 216 8.54 -10.70 -23.62
N PHE A 217 7.65 -10.16 -22.80
CA PHE A 217 7.38 -10.64 -21.46
C PHE A 217 6.20 -11.62 -21.40
N VAL A 218 5.57 -11.90 -22.55
CA VAL A 218 4.42 -12.80 -22.67
C VAL A 218 4.75 -13.96 -23.60
N THR A 219 4.24 -15.16 -23.27
CA THR A 219 4.25 -16.35 -24.12
C THR A 219 2.96 -17.11 -23.85
N ASP A 220 2.23 -17.48 -24.91
CA ASP A 220 0.96 -18.20 -24.82
C ASP A 220 -0.07 -17.50 -23.88
N GLY A 221 -0.12 -16.16 -23.93
CA GLY A 221 -1.03 -15.34 -23.10
C GLY A 221 -0.69 -15.30 -21.60
N ARG A 222 0.56 -15.63 -21.23
CA ARG A 222 1.03 -15.64 -19.83
C ARG A 222 2.37 -14.94 -19.71
N ILE A 223 2.61 -14.31 -18.56
CA ILE A 223 3.93 -13.74 -18.23
C ILE A 223 4.95 -14.88 -18.19
N ASN A 224 6.01 -14.72 -18.98
CA ASN A 224 7.10 -15.68 -19.12
C ASN A 224 8.25 -15.40 -18.12
N GLU A 225 9.33 -16.21 -18.20
CA GLU A 225 10.50 -16.08 -17.32
C GLU A 225 11.19 -14.71 -17.44
N ALA A 226 11.21 -14.11 -18.65
CA ALA A 226 11.80 -12.78 -18.84
C ALA A 226 10.98 -11.70 -18.12
N GLY A 227 9.65 -11.77 -18.20
CA GLY A 227 8.77 -10.88 -17.48
C GLY A 227 8.85 -11.04 -15.95
N LEU A 228 8.97 -12.27 -15.47
CA LEU A 228 9.18 -12.54 -14.03
C LEU A 228 10.54 -12.06 -13.53
N ALA A 229 11.58 -12.18 -14.34
CA ALA A 229 12.93 -11.72 -14.01
C ALA A 229 13.05 -10.18 -14.04
N TYR A 230 12.29 -9.54 -14.92
CA TYR A 230 12.23 -8.08 -15.03
C TYR A 230 11.55 -7.43 -13.81
N ARG A 231 10.54 -8.07 -13.25
CA ARG A 231 9.80 -7.59 -12.09
C ARG A 231 10.70 -7.41 -10.87
#